data_75f85bedf6428ee3b122fac7b3178beb
#
_entry.id   75f85bedf6428ee3b122fac7b3178beb
#
_cell.length_a   1.000
_cell.length_b   1.000
_cell.length_c   1.000
_cell.angle_alpha   90.00
_cell.angle_beta   90.00
_cell.angle_gamma   90.00
#
_symmetry.space_group_name_H-M   'P 1'
#
loop_
_entity.id
_entity.type
_entity.pdbx_description
1 polymer ?
#
loop_
_entity_poly.entity_id
_entity_poly.type
_entity_poly.pdbx_seq_one_letter_code
_entity_poly.pdbx_strand_id
1 'polypeptide(L)'
;INVLRESFDNKPQKIILPTSDGLNIVDLERIIRCEADSNYTIFYLEDGSKEIVSKSLNNFDKLLSDIQFERVHNKHLINLKHVKKYVKGKAGYVIMNDGEHVYVSDSRRKEFVEALKTYAKSL
;
A
#
# COMPACT_ATOMS: atom_id res chain seq x y z
N ILE A 1 -18.75 25.46 0.32
CA ILE A 1 -17.30 25.47 0.53
C ILE A 1 -16.89 24.38 1.49
N ASN A 2 -17.49 24.38 2.66
CA ASN A 2 -17.16 23.38 3.67
C ASN A 2 -17.53 21.97 3.22
N VAL A 3 -18.64 21.84 2.50
CA VAL A 3 -19.07 20.52 2.01
C VAL A 3 -18.06 19.95 1.04
N LEU A 4 -17.56 20.74 0.12
CA LEU A 4 -16.57 20.29 -0.83
C LEU A 4 -15.27 19.92 -0.14
N ARG A 5 -14.89 20.73 0.83
CA ARG A 5 -13.69 20.46 1.63
C ARG A 5 -13.83 19.19 2.45
N GLU A 6 -14.98 18.98 3.03
CA GLU A 6 -15.25 17.76 3.79
C GLU A 6 -15.17 16.52 2.90
N SER A 7 -15.60 16.62 1.63
CA SER A 7 -15.51 15.49 0.69
C SER A 7 -14.07 15.06 0.46
N PHE A 8 -13.14 16.02 0.37
CA PHE A 8 -11.72 15.68 0.22
C PHE A 8 -11.12 15.20 1.53
N ASP A 9 -11.53 15.80 2.64
CA ASP A 9 -11.00 15.48 3.95
C ASP A 9 -11.59 14.21 4.54
N ASN A 10 -12.64 13.66 3.91
CA ASN A 10 -13.29 12.44 4.40
C ASN A 10 -12.45 11.19 4.22
N LYS A 11 -11.43 11.21 3.37
CA LYS A 11 -10.56 10.07 3.22
C LYS A 11 -9.67 9.94 4.44
N PRO A 12 -9.59 8.74 5.02
CA PRO A 12 -8.71 8.53 6.15
C PRO A 12 -7.27 8.89 5.81
N GLN A 13 -6.59 9.55 6.74
CA GLN A 13 -5.18 9.89 6.60
C GLN A 13 -4.31 9.01 7.48
N LYS A 14 -4.91 8.29 8.40
CA LYS A 14 -4.20 7.46 9.37
C LYS A 14 -4.85 6.09 9.46
N ILE A 15 -4.05 5.11 9.87
CA ILE A 15 -4.52 3.77 10.16
C ILE A 15 -4.18 3.42 11.60
N ILE A 16 -5.07 2.68 12.25
CA ILE A 16 -4.85 2.18 13.60
C ILE A 16 -4.32 0.76 13.51
N LEU A 17 -3.15 0.52 14.07
CA LEU A 17 -2.51 -0.79 14.11
C LEU A 17 -2.47 -1.29 15.55
N PRO A 18 -3.19 -2.36 15.88
CA PRO A 18 -3.17 -2.92 17.24
C PRO A 18 -1.78 -3.44 17.59
N THR A 19 -1.37 -3.19 18.83
CA THR A 19 -0.12 -3.70 19.39
C THR A 19 -0.43 -4.42 20.69
N SER A 20 0.58 -5.05 21.29
CA SER A 20 0.40 -5.78 22.54
C SER A 20 0.00 -4.88 23.70
N ASP A 21 0.39 -3.61 23.68
CA ASP A 21 0.14 -2.68 24.76
C ASP A 21 -0.80 -1.52 24.39
N GLY A 22 -1.38 -1.54 23.18
CA GLY A 22 -2.29 -0.47 22.80
C GLY A 22 -2.55 -0.40 21.32
N LEU A 23 -2.64 0.83 20.82
CA LEU A 23 -2.95 1.11 19.42
C LEU A 23 -1.89 2.08 18.88
N ASN A 24 -1.20 1.70 17.81
CA ASN A 24 -0.34 2.62 17.08
C ASN A 24 -1.17 3.31 16.00
N ILE A 25 -1.02 4.62 15.90
CA ILE A 25 -1.72 5.41 14.90
C ILE A 25 -0.65 5.90 13.92
N VAL A 26 -0.75 5.43 12.67
CA VAL A 26 0.28 5.63 11.67
C VAL A 26 -0.27 6.40 10.49
N ASP A 27 0.45 7.42 10.03
CA ASP A 27 0.08 8.15 8.82
C ASP A 27 0.19 7.24 7.61
N LEU A 28 -0.85 7.20 6.80
CA LEU A 28 -0.87 6.35 5.61
C LEU A 28 0.27 6.68 4.65
N GLU A 29 0.63 7.95 4.54
CA GLU A 29 1.71 8.38 3.67
C GLU A 29 3.08 7.81 4.06
N ARG A 30 3.25 7.45 5.31
CA ARG A 30 4.51 6.89 5.81
C ARG A 30 4.66 5.41 5.50
N ILE A 31 3.60 4.74 5.10
CA ILE A 31 3.62 3.32 4.81
C ILE A 31 4.07 3.12 3.36
N ILE A 32 5.21 2.46 3.17
CA ILE A 32 5.71 2.14 1.84
C ILE A 32 4.97 0.95 1.26
N ARG A 33 4.85 -0.11 2.04
CA ARG A 33 4.18 -1.34 1.60
C ARG A 33 3.83 -2.22 2.77
N CYS A 34 2.97 -3.17 2.51
CA CYS A 34 2.55 -4.20 3.47
C CYS A 34 2.86 -5.57 2.87
N GLU A 35 3.34 -6.46 3.69
CA GLU A 35 3.70 -7.81 3.26
C GLU A 35 3.06 -8.85 4.18
N ALA A 36 2.48 -9.89 3.57
CA ALA A 36 1.91 -11.00 4.32
C ALA A 36 3.03 -11.94 4.79
N ASP A 37 2.94 -12.34 6.05
CA ASP A 37 3.82 -13.35 6.64
C ASP A 37 2.94 -14.24 7.50
N SER A 38 2.55 -15.40 6.96
CA SER A 38 1.56 -16.29 7.59
C SER A 38 0.27 -15.51 7.88
N ASN A 39 -0.16 -15.47 9.14
CA ASN A 39 -1.36 -14.75 9.56
C ASN A 39 -1.07 -13.31 10.00
N TYR A 40 0.17 -12.86 9.82
CA TYR A 40 0.60 -11.53 10.19
C TYR A 40 0.73 -10.66 8.96
N THR A 41 0.70 -9.34 9.17
CA THR A 41 1.04 -8.35 8.15
C THR A 41 2.17 -7.49 8.66
N ILE A 42 3.18 -7.30 7.84
CA ILE A 42 4.32 -6.44 8.14
C ILE A 42 4.14 -5.13 7.37
N PHE A 43 4.14 -4.02 8.09
CA PHE A 43 4.08 -2.68 7.50
C PHE A 43 5.48 -2.10 7.49
N TYR A 44 5.97 -1.77 6.31
CA TYR A 44 7.30 -1.14 6.14
C TYR A 44 7.11 0.36 6.02
N LEU A 45 7.75 1.11 6.89
CA LEU A 45 7.59 2.56 6.99
C LEU A 45 8.80 3.29 6.39
N GLU A 46 8.59 4.53 5.98
CA GLU A 46 9.60 5.31 5.29
C GLU A 46 10.83 5.64 6.13
N ASP A 47 10.73 5.58 7.45
CA ASP A 47 11.87 5.78 8.35
C ASP A 47 12.71 4.52 8.55
N GLY A 48 12.38 3.43 7.84
CA GLY A 48 13.07 2.16 7.95
C GLY A 48 12.53 1.24 9.03
N SER A 49 11.56 1.68 9.81
CA SER A 49 10.95 0.84 10.84
C SER A 49 9.88 -0.07 10.26
N LYS A 50 9.47 -1.05 11.04
CA LYS A 50 8.41 -2.00 10.70
C LYS A 50 7.40 -2.09 11.82
N GLU A 51 6.15 -2.31 11.45
CA GLU A 51 5.09 -2.66 12.39
C GLU A 51 4.55 -4.03 12.00
N ILE A 52 4.44 -4.93 12.96
CA ILE A 52 3.93 -6.29 12.72
C ILE A 52 2.59 -6.43 13.41
N VAL A 53 1.56 -6.79 12.66
CA VAL A 53 0.20 -6.86 13.15
C VAL A 53 -0.35 -8.27 12.95
N SER A 54 -1.02 -8.82 13.99
CA SER A 54 -1.59 -10.18 13.97
C SER A 54 -2.94 -10.22 13.22
N LYS A 55 -2.96 -9.64 12.03
CA LYS A 55 -4.11 -9.65 11.13
C LYS A 55 -3.62 -9.94 9.73
N SER A 56 -4.43 -10.64 8.95
CA SER A 56 -4.03 -11.02 7.59
C SER A 56 -4.04 -9.82 6.65
N LEU A 57 -3.24 -9.92 5.59
CA LEU A 57 -3.13 -8.87 4.59
C LEU A 57 -4.48 -8.57 3.92
N ASN A 58 -5.36 -9.55 3.80
CA ASN A 58 -6.68 -9.35 3.19
C ASN A 58 -7.51 -8.31 3.96
N ASN A 59 -7.36 -8.26 5.28
CA ASN A 59 -8.06 -7.25 6.07
C ASN A 59 -7.61 -5.83 5.71
N PHE A 60 -6.33 -5.66 5.49
CA PHE A 60 -5.77 -4.35 5.15
C PHE A 60 -6.01 -4.00 3.68
N ASP A 61 -6.05 -4.99 2.80
CA ASP A 61 -6.41 -4.79 1.40
C ASP A 61 -7.82 -4.18 1.32
N LYS A 62 -8.78 -4.75 2.02
CA LYS A 62 -10.14 -4.22 2.05
C LYS A 62 -10.22 -2.80 2.61
N LEU A 63 -9.37 -2.51 3.58
CA LEU A 63 -9.38 -1.22 4.26
C LEU A 63 -8.69 -0.13 3.44
N LEU A 64 -7.66 -0.47 2.68
CA LEU A 64 -6.76 0.50 2.06
C LEU A 64 -6.81 0.58 0.54
N SER A 65 -7.38 -0.42 -0.14
CA SER A 65 -7.27 -0.51 -1.60
C SER A 65 -7.99 0.59 -2.37
N ASP A 66 -8.92 1.30 -1.74
CA ASP A 66 -9.64 2.40 -2.38
C ASP A 66 -9.00 3.77 -2.08
N ILE A 67 -7.89 3.80 -1.39
CA ILE A 67 -7.19 5.04 -1.07
C ILE A 67 -6.05 5.24 -2.06
N GLN A 68 -4.87 4.76 -1.75
CA GLN A 68 -3.74 4.87 -2.67
C GLN A 68 -2.87 3.61 -2.61
N PHE A 69 -3.47 2.54 -2.13
CA PHE A 69 -2.80 1.25 -2.03
C PHE A 69 -3.34 0.31 -3.09
N GLU A 70 -2.47 -0.55 -3.60
CA GLU A 70 -2.84 -1.52 -4.62
C GLU A 70 -2.26 -2.88 -4.28
N ARG A 71 -3.11 -3.91 -4.34
CA ARG A 71 -2.67 -5.28 -4.17
C ARG A 71 -2.00 -5.73 -5.47
N VAL A 72 -0.72 -6.07 -5.41
CA VAL A 72 0.05 -6.46 -6.59
C VAL A 72 0.43 -7.93 -6.59
N HIS A 73 0.28 -8.58 -5.46
CA HIS A 73 0.63 -9.99 -5.28
C HIS A 73 -0.14 -10.51 -4.06
N ASN A 74 -0.30 -11.82 -3.96
CA ASN A 74 -0.96 -12.39 -2.77
C ASN A 74 -0.28 -11.96 -1.47
N LYS A 75 1.03 -11.71 -1.53
CA LYS A 75 1.81 -11.31 -0.37
C LYS A 75 2.09 -9.83 -0.27
N HIS A 76 1.68 -9.02 -1.25
CA HIS A 76 2.12 -7.62 -1.28
C HIS A 76 0.99 -6.65 -1.58
N LEU A 77 0.87 -5.66 -0.71
CA LEU A 77 -0.01 -4.49 -0.88
C LEU A 77 0.90 -3.28 -0.81
N ILE A 78 0.96 -2.47 -1.87
CA ILE A 78 1.91 -1.37 -1.94
C ILE A 78 1.20 -0.03 -1.98
N ASN A 79 1.90 1.00 -1.49
CA ASN A 79 1.44 2.37 -1.57
C ASN A 79 1.93 2.98 -2.87
N LEU A 80 1.00 3.39 -3.73
CA LEU A 80 1.35 3.94 -5.05
C LEU A 80 2.19 5.21 -4.93
N LYS A 81 2.05 5.95 -3.85
CA LYS A 81 2.86 7.14 -3.59
C LYS A 81 4.35 6.83 -3.54
N HIS A 82 4.71 5.63 -3.10
CA HIS A 82 6.11 5.24 -2.92
C HIS A 82 6.64 4.37 -4.05
N VAL A 83 5.92 4.27 -5.15
CA VAL A 83 6.40 3.55 -6.33
C VAL A 83 7.38 4.45 -7.09
N LYS A 84 8.58 3.93 -7.31
CA LYS A 84 9.61 4.62 -8.06
C LYS A 84 9.59 4.21 -9.53
N LYS A 85 9.45 2.93 -9.81
CA LYS A 85 9.51 2.41 -11.17
C LYS A 85 8.79 1.07 -11.26
N TYR A 86 8.14 0.83 -12.37
CA TYR A 86 7.62 -0.49 -12.71
C TYR A 86 8.45 -1.05 -13.85
N VAL A 87 9.06 -2.22 -13.61
CA VAL A 87 9.83 -2.94 -14.62
C VAL A 87 8.94 -4.02 -15.18
N LYS A 88 8.48 -3.82 -16.41
CA LYS A 88 7.59 -4.78 -17.07
C LYS A 88 8.39 -5.93 -17.65
N GLY A 89 7.70 -7.05 -17.91
CA GLY A 89 8.31 -8.24 -18.46
C GLY A 89 7.69 -9.48 -17.88
N LYS A 90 8.30 -10.62 -18.14
CA LYS A 90 7.75 -11.92 -17.77
C LYS A 90 7.60 -12.06 -16.26
N ALA A 91 8.55 -11.51 -15.50
CA ALA A 91 8.48 -11.48 -14.05
C ALA A 91 8.53 -10.01 -13.63
N GLY A 92 7.48 -9.27 -13.99
CA GLY A 92 7.41 -7.83 -13.73
C GLY A 92 7.45 -7.51 -12.25
N TYR A 93 8.07 -6.40 -11.92
CA TYR A 93 8.19 -5.99 -10.52
C TYR A 93 8.22 -4.47 -10.39
N VAL A 94 7.93 -4.03 -9.18
CA VAL A 94 7.95 -2.62 -8.82
C VAL A 94 9.19 -2.36 -7.99
N ILE A 95 9.84 -1.24 -8.23
CA ILE A 95 10.91 -0.74 -7.36
C ILE A 95 10.27 0.35 -6.51
N MET A 96 10.31 0.17 -5.19
CA MET A 96 9.79 1.15 -4.25
C MET A 96 10.84 2.21 -3.94
N ASN A 97 10.42 3.32 -3.34
CA ASN A 97 11.35 4.42 -3.05
C ASN A 97 12.49 4.03 -2.10
N ASP A 98 12.31 2.99 -1.31
CA ASP A 98 13.36 2.47 -0.44
C ASP A 98 14.30 1.49 -1.14
N GLY A 99 14.11 1.27 -2.44
CA GLY A 99 14.95 0.38 -3.24
C GLY A 99 14.49 -1.07 -3.28
N GLU A 100 13.50 -1.44 -2.50
CA GLU A 100 13.00 -2.82 -2.49
C GLU A 100 12.22 -3.15 -3.76
N HIS A 101 12.39 -4.39 -4.22
CA HIS A 101 11.68 -4.91 -5.38
C HIS A 101 10.48 -5.73 -4.93
N VAL A 102 9.32 -5.46 -5.53
CA VAL A 102 8.08 -6.16 -5.20
C VAL A 102 7.52 -6.75 -6.49
N TYR A 103 7.36 -8.07 -6.53
CA TYR A 103 6.84 -8.73 -7.72
C TYR A 103 5.35 -8.47 -7.89
N VAL A 104 4.96 -8.30 -9.15
CA VAL A 104 3.57 -8.12 -9.53
C VAL A 104 3.10 -9.42 -10.20
N SER A 105 2.07 -10.04 -9.64
CA SER A 105 1.56 -11.28 -10.21
C SER A 105 0.93 -11.01 -11.59
N ASP A 106 1.00 -12.00 -12.47
CA ASP A 106 0.46 -11.87 -13.82
C ASP A 106 -1.02 -11.50 -13.81
N SER A 107 -1.79 -12.10 -12.92
CA SER A 107 -3.23 -11.87 -12.84
C SER A 107 -3.58 -10.46 -12.35
N ARG A 108 -2.65 -9.76 -11.72
CA ARG A 108 -2.89 -8.42 -11.19
C ARG A 108 -2.21 -7.32 -11.99
N ARG A 109 -1.44 -7.68 -13.00
CA ARG A 109 -0.66 -6.71 -13.79
C ARG A 109 -1.53 -5.64 -14.43
N LYS A 110 -2.61 -6.05 -15.08
CA LYS A 110 -3.48 -5.12 -15.77
C LYS A 110 -4.10 -4.10 -14.82
N GLU A 111 -4.64 -4.59 -13.70
CA GLU A 111 -5.24 -3.71 -12.69
C GLU A 111 -4.22 -2.76 -12.08
N PHE A 112 -3.01 -3.26 -11.86
CA PHE A 112 -1.93 -2.44 -11.29
C PHE A 112 -1.56 -1.30 -12.24
N VAL A 113 -1.39 -1.59 -13.53
CA VAL A 113 -1.03 -0.56 -14.52
C VAL A 113 -2.14 0.48 -14.63
N GLU A 114 -3.40 0.04 -14.61
CA GLU A 114 -4.53 0.97 -14.62
C GLU A 114 -4.55 1.83 -13.36
N ALA A 115 -4.25 1.25 -12.21
CA ALA A 115 -4.18 2.01 -10.96
C ALA A 115 -3.08 3.06 -11.01
N LEU A 116 -1.91 2.71 -11.56
CA LEU A 116 -0.83 3.68 -11.73
C LEU A 116 -1.23 4.85 -12.62
N LYS A 117 -1.93 4.56 -13.73
CA LYS A 117 -2.37 5.58 -14.67
C LYS A 117 -3.42 6.49 -14.06
N THR A 118 -4.21 5.97 -13.15
CA THR A 118 -5.20 6.76 -12.41
C THR A 118 -4.51 7.63 -11.35
N TYR A 119 -3.52 7.07 -10.68
CA TYR A 119 -2.81 7.77 -9.62
C TYR A 119 -1.87 8.84 -10.14
N ALA A 120 -1.16 8.58 -11.23
CA ALA A 120 -0.17 9.50 -11.80
C ALA A 120 -0.51 9.82 -13.25
N LYS A 121 -0.11 11.00 -13.70
CA LYS A 121 -0.37 11.42 -15.08
C LYS A 121 0.52 10.64 -16.05
N SER A 122 -0.07 10.29 -17.19
CA SER A 122 0.61 9.54 -18.24
C SER A 122 0.19 10.04 -19.61
N LEU A 123 1.05 9.86 -20.57
CA LEU A 123 0.69 10.07 -21.97
C LEU A 123 -0.23 8.98 -22.48
#